data_e774d8f635828cc073ef475c32b4cf77
#
_entry.id   e774d8f635828cc073ef475c32b4cf77
#
_cell.length_a   1.000
_cell.length_b   1.000
_cell.length_c   1.000
_cell.angle_alpha   90.00
_cell.angle_beta   90.00
_cell.angle_gamma   90.00
#
_symmetry.space_group_name_H-M   'P 1'
#
loop_
_entity.id
_entity.type
_entity.pdbx_description
1 polymer ?
#
loop_
_entity_poly.entity_id
_entity_poly.type
_entity_poly.pdbx_seq_one_letter_code
_entity_poly.pdbx_strand_id
1 'polypeptide(L)'
;MDLGSGAGIDCFIAANKVGVTGRVIGVDMTPDMISKARSLAKDKNYDNVQFRLGEIEYLPVADNSVDLIISNCVINLSPDKQQVCREMYRCLKPGGTIAISDVVTRPNVTMPDHLKTAESLSC
;
A
#
# COMPACT_ATOMS: atom_id res chain seq x y z
N MET A 1 -0.52 -3.80 -7.11
CA MET A 1 0.10 -2.68 -6.38
C MET A 1 -0.15 -2.86 -4.89
N ASP A 2 0.82 -2.51 -4.05
CA ASP A 2 0.75 -2.58 -2.58
C ASP A 2 0.86 -1.17 -1.99
N LEU A 3 -0.10 -0.76 -1.17
CA LEU A 3 -0.14 0.54 -0.50
C LEU A 3 0.46 0.41 0.90
N GLY A 4 1.42 1.29 1.23
CA GLY A 4 2.17 1.21 2.47
C GLY A 4 3.06 -0.02 2.51
N SER A 5 3.83 -0.23 1.43
CA SER A 5 4.59 -1.48 1.20
C SER A 5 5.72 -1.73 2.21
N GLY A 6 6.10 -0.72 3.00
CA GLY A 6 7.21 -0.82 3.93
C GLY A 6 8.48 -1.35 3.27
N ALA A 7 9.12 -2.34 3.90
CA ALA A 7 10.31 -3.02 3.35
C ALA A 7 9.99 -4.07 2.26
N GLY A 8 8.72 -4.21 1.83
CA GLY A 8 8.32 -4.95 0.65
C GLY A 8 7.89 -6.40 0.85
N ILE A 9 7.55 -6.83 2.06
CA ILE A 9 7.20 -8.24 2.35
C ILE A 9 6.04 -8.71 1.45
N ASP A 10 4.92 -7.99 1.44
CA ASP A 10 3.74 -8.34 0.65
C ASP A 10 4.01 -8.24 -0.85
N CYS A 11 4.85 -7.26 -1.26
CA CYS A 11 5.31 -7.16 -2.64
C CYS A 11 6.09 -8.38 -3.11
N PHE A 12 6.99 -8.93 -2.28
CA PHE A 12 7.76 -10.13 -2.65
C PHE A 12 6.88 -11.39 -2.71
N ILE A 13 5.91 -11.51 -1.79
CA ILE A 13 4.93 -12.59 -1.85
C ILE A 13 4.10 -12.48 -3.13
N ALA A 14 3.62 -11.27 -3.45
CA ALA A 14 2.85 -11.01 -4.66
C ALA A 14 3.69 -11.28 -5.92
N ALA A 15 4.96 -10.89 -5.95
CA ALA A 15 5.86 -11.11 -7.08
C ALA A 15 6.01 -12.58 -7.45
N ASN A 16 6.13 -13.44 -6.43
CA ASN A 16 6.18 -14.90 -6.63
C ASN A 16 4.86 -15.46 -7.19
N LYS A 17 3.73 -14.86 -6.79
CA LYS A 17 2.40 -15.31 -7.25
C LYS A 17 2.06 -14.86 -8.68
N VAL A 18 2.44 -13.64 -9.06
CA VAL A 18 2.16 -13.12 -10.41
C VAL A 18 3.12 -13.68 -11.46
N GLY A 19 4.25 -14.25 -11.04
CA GLY A 19 5.22 -14.88 -11.92
C GLY A 19 6.03 -13.89 -12.77
N VAL A 20 6.79 -14.41 -13.72
CA VAL A 20 7.77 -13.65 -14.50
C VAL A 20 7.15 -12.61 -15.46
N THR A 21 5.92 -12.81 -15.86
CA THR A 21 5.18 -11.88 -16.75
C THR A 21 4.44 -10.79 -15.99
N GLY A 22 4.17 -11.03 -14.71
CA GLY A 22 3.49 -10.07 -13.84
C GLY A 22 4.45 -9.01 -13.31
N ARG A 23 3.88 -7.90 -12.84
CA ARG A 23 4.63 -6.78 -12.23
C ARG A 23 4.01 -6.41 -10.90
N VAL A 24 4.86 -6.06 -9.93
CA VAL A 24 4.41 -5.56 -8.63
C VAL A 24 4.98 -4.17 -8.41
N ILE A 25 4.14 -3.27 -7.91
CA ILE A 25 4.53 -1.91 -7.49
C ILE A 25 4.24 -1.80 -6.00
N GLY A 26 5.25 -1.48 -5.21
CA GLY A 26 5.09 -1.08 -3.82
C GLY A 26 5.19 0.44 -3.70
N VAL A 27 4.28 1.06 -2.96
CA VAL A 27 4.30 2.50 -2.67
C VAL A 27 4.40 2.69 -1.16
N ASP A 28 5.35 3.51 -0.73
CA ASP A 28 5.50 3.89 0.68
C ASP A 28 6.01 5.32 0.78
N MET A 29 5.60 6.05 1.82
CA MET A 29 6.00 7.44 2.03
C MET A 29 7.34 7.58 2.76
N THR A 30 7.87 6.50 3.32
CA THR A 30 9.08 6.49 4.15
C THR A 30 10.31 6.20 3.30
N PRO A 31 11.24 7.17 3.11
CA PRO A 31 12.43 6.98 2.25
C PRO A 31 13.30 5.79 2.67
N ASP A 32 13.47 5.57 3.98
CA ASP A 32 14.28 4.48 4.51
C ASP A 32 13.67 3.11 4.20
N MET A 33 12.34 2.98 4.25
CA MET A 33 11.65 1.76 3.88
C MET A 33 11.79 1.46 2.40
N ILE A 34 11.63 2.46 1.54
CA ILE A 34 11.83 2.33 0.09
C ILE A 34 13.27 1.95 -0.24
N SER A 35 14.27 2.57 0.42
CA SER A 35 15.68 2.23 0.25
C SER A 35 15.95 0.77 0.61
N LYS A 36 15.45 0.32 1.77
CA LYS A 36 15.56 -1.06 2.23
C LYS A 36 14.88 -2.04 1.29
N ALA A 37 13.66 -1.73 0.84
CA ALA A 37 12.90 -2.57 -0.07
C ALA A 37 13.63 -2.74 -1.41
N ARG A 38 14.20 -1.67 -1.97
CA ARG A 38 15.00 -1.71 -3.21
C ARG A 38 16.27 -2.55 -3.05
N SER A 39 16.98 -2.42 -1.92
CA SER A 39 18.15 -3.26 -1.63
C SER A 39 17.77 -4.73 -1.58
N LEU A 40 16.72 -5.08 -0.84
CA LEU A 40 16.23 -6.46 -0.73
C LEU A 40 15.77 -7.03 -2.09
N ALA A 41 15.12 -6.22 -2.93
CA ALA A 41 14.71 -6.64 -4.27
C ALA A 41 15.93 -7.00 -5.13
N LYS A 42 16.97 -6.15 -5.09
CA LYS A 42 18.23 -6.39 -5.81
C LYS A 42 18.95 -7.64 -5.29
N ASP A 43 19.11 -7.76 -3.98
CA ASP A 43 19.86 -8.86 -3.34
C ASP A 43 19.21 -10.23 -3.59
N LYS A 44 17.89 -10.24 -3.74
CA LYS A 44 17.09 -11.45 -3.98
C LYS A 44 16.68 -11.66 -5.44
N ASN A 45 17.17 -10.81 -6.37
CA ASN A 45 16.90 -10.87 -7.81
C ASN A 45 15.40 -10.80 -8.17
N TYR A 46 14.65 -9.91 -7.53
CA TYR A 46 13.26 -9.63 -7.88
C TYR A 46 13.19 -8.57 -9.00
N ASP A 47 13.30 -8.99 -10.26
CA ASP A 47 13.27 -8.08 -11.42
C ASP A 47 11.86 -7.60 -11.78
N ASN A 48 10.83 -8.22 -11.21
CA ASN A 48 9.43 -7.91 -11.46
C ASN A 48 8.78 -7.05 -10.37
N VAL A 49 9.57 -6.49 -9.44
CA VAL A 49 9.09 -5.60 -8.36
C VAL A 49 9.71 -4.21 -8.51
N GLN A 50 8.90 -3.18 -8.36
CA GLN A 50 9.33 -1.78 -8.34
C GLN A 50 8.82 -1.09 -7.08
N PHE A 51 9.70 -0.38 -6.36
CA PHE A 51 9.33 0.42 -5.20
C PHE A 51 9.38 1.91 -5.52
N ARG A 52 8.29 2.62 -5.20
CA ARG A 52 8.13 4.06 -5.45
C ARG A 52 7.88 4.80 -4.14
N LEU A 53 8.62 5.88 -3.94
CA LEU A 53 8.36 6.81 -2.85
C LEU A 53 7.13 7.63 -3.19
N GLY A 54 6.15 7.70 -2.29
CA GLY A 54 4.93 8.46 -2.49
C GLY A 54 3.92 8.26 -1.38
N GLU A 55 3.00 9.19 -1.26
CA GLU A 55 1.86 9.15 -0.35
C GLU A 55 0.71 8.39 -1.00
N ILE A 56 -0.10 7.71 -0.18
CA ILE A 56 -1.25 6.93 -0.70
C ILE A 56 -2.38 7.83 -1.18
N GLU A 57 -2.41 9.10 -0.77
CA GLU A 57 -3.31 10.14 -1.23
C GLU A 57 -2.95 10.68 -2.64
N TYR A 58 -1.72 10.43 -3.11
CA TYR A 58 -1.20 10.90 -4.41
C TYR A 58 -0.28 9.83 -5.01
N LEU A 59 -0.87 8.76 -5.49
CA LEU A 59 -0.13 7.58 -5.95
C LEU A 59 0.73 7.88 -7.20
N PRO A 60 2.04 7.60 -7.17
CA PRO A 60 2.95 7.79 -8.31
C PRO A 60 2.75 6.69 -9.37
N VAL A 61 1.51 6.48 -9.80
CA VAL A 61 1.08 5.42 -10.70
C VAL A 61 0.09 5.99 -11.72
N ALA A 62 0.20 5.56 -12.97
CA ALA A 62 -0.69 6.02 -14.05
C ALA A 62 -2.13 5.55 -13.86
N ASP A 63 -3.07 6.28 -14.47
CA ASP A 63 -4.48 5.93 -14.52
C ASP A 63 -4.68 4.57 -15.21
N ASN A 64 -5.67 3.81 -14.76
CA ASN A 64 -6.10 2.55 -15.38
C ASN A 64 -4.95 1.57 -15.69
N SER A 65 -3.97 1.46 -14.80
CA SER A 65 -2.75 0.68 -15.04
C SER A 65 -2.58 -0.54 -14.13
N VAL A 66 -3.41 -0.66 -13.08
CA VAL A 66 -3.28 -1.67 -12.03
C VAL A 66 -4.46 -2.63 -12.05
N ASP A 67 -4.20 -3.93 -12.01
CA ASP A 67 -5.24 -4.98 -11.99
C ASP A 67 -5.71 -5.30 -10.57
N LEU A 68 -4.80 -5.19 -9.59
CA LEU A 68 -5.06 -5.50 -8.18
C LEU A 68 -4.34 -4.50 -7.27
N ILE A 69 -5.06 -3.94 -6.31
CA ILE A 69 -4.50 -3.18 -5.19
C ILE A 69 -4.64 -4.01 -3.92
N ILE A 70 -3.55 -4.15 -3.18
CA ILE A 70 -3.54 -4.70 -1.82
C ILE A 70 -3.14 -3.59 -0.85
N SER A 71 -3.66 -3.66 0.37
CA SER A 71 -3.33 -2.72 1.45
C SER A 71 -3.46 -3.42 2.80
N ASN A 72 -2.46 -3.26 3.65
CA ASN A 72 -2.44 -3.85 4.98
C ASN A 72 -2.09 -2.80 6.04
N CYS A 73 -3.05 -2.47 6.91
CA CYS A 73 -2.92 -1.56 8.06
C CYS A 73 -2.32 -0.18 7.74
N VAL A 74 -2.63 0.43 6.59
CA VAL A 74 -2.10 1.75 6.21
C VAL A 74 -3.18 2.79 5.96
N ILE A 75 -4.35 2.41 5.45
CA ILE A 75 -5.41 3.36 5.08
C ILE A 75 -5.97 4.07 6.33
N ASN A 76 -6.02 3.37 7.47
CA ASN A 76 -6.45 3.96 8.74
C ASN A 76 -5.57 5.13 9.17
N LEU A 77 -4.30 5.18 8.77
CA LEU A 77 -3.34 6.24 9.11
C LEU A 77 -3.52 7.49 8.25
N SER A 78 -4.16 7.38 7.09
CA SER A 78 -4.37 8.51 6.18
C SER A 78 -5.31 9.57 6.79
N PRO A 79 -4.95 10.85 6.71
CA PRO A 79 -5.84 11.95 7.10
C PRO A 79 -6.99 12.16 6.11
N ASP A 80 -6.84 11.77 4.84
CA ASP A 80 -7.86 11.89 3.79
C ASP A 80 -8.15 10.55 3.10
N LYS A 81 -8.91 9.70 3.79
CA LYS A 81 -9.30 8.37 3.27
C LYS A 81 -10.13 8.45 1.99
N GLN A 82 -10.88 9.54 1.80
CA GLN A 82 -11.65 9.74 0.57
C GLN A 82 -10.72 9.97 -0.62
N GLN A 83 -9.64 10.71 -0.42
CA GLN A 83 -8.63 10.92 -1.46
C GLN A 83 -7.90 9.61 -1.79
N VAL A 84 -7.57 8.79 -0.78
CA VAL A 84 -7.01 7.45 -1.02
C VAL A 84 -7.96 6.61 -1.89
N CYS A 85 -9.25 6.62 -1.60
CA CYS A 85 -10.24 5.90 -2.41
C CYS A 85 -10.29 6.42 -3.86
N ARG A 86 -10.21 7.74 -4.07
CA ARG A 86 -10.15 8.34 -5.42
C ARG A 86 -8.90 7.90 -6.18
N GLU A 87 -7.75 7.88 -5.52
CA GLU A 87 -6.48 7.44 -6.11
C GLU A 87 -6.48 5.94 -6.45
N MET A 88 -6.99 5.10 -5.54
CA MET A 88 -7.16 3.67 -5.85
C MET A 88 -8.05 3.47 -7.07
N TYR A 89 -9.19 4.17 -7.14
CA TYR A 89 -10.11 4.11 -8.29
C TYR A 89 -9.44 4.59 -9.58
N ARG A 90 -8.69 5.69 -9.52
CA ARG A 90 -7.96 6.24 -10.67
C ARG A 90 -6.95 5.25 -11.25
N CYS A 91 -6.18 4.60 -10.37
CA CYS A 91 -5.10 3.69 -10.79
C CYS A 91 -5.63 2.33 -11.28
N LEU A 92 -6.79 1.88 -10.78
CA LEU A 92 -7.36 0.59 -11.17
C LEU A 92 -7.86 0.60 -12.61
N LYS A 93 -7.59 -0.48 -13.30
CA LYS A 93 -8.25 -0.79 -14.57
C LYS A 93 -9.73 -1.10 -14.36
N PRO A 94 -10.60 -0.86 -15.36
CA PRO A 94 -11.97 -1.36 -15.33
C PRO A 94 -12.00 -2.86 -15.03
N GLY A 95 -12.75 -3.26 -14.00
CA GLY A 95 -12.80 -4.65 -13.52
C GLY A 95 -11.68 -5.06 -12.59
N GLY A 96 -10.77 -4.15 -12.23
CA GLY A 96 -9.71 -4.38 -11.25
C GLY A 96 -10.28 -4.61 -9.84
N THR A 97 -9.47 -5.20 -8.97
CA THR A 97 -9.85 -5.63 -7.62
C THR A 97 -9.07 -4.87 -6.55
N ILE A 98 -9.71 -4.64 -5.40
CA ILE A 98 -9.09 -4.10 -4.19
C ILE A 98 -9.23 -5.13 -3.08
N ALA A 99 -8.12 -5.43 -2.38
CA ALA A 99 -8.10 -6.26 -1.19
C ALA A 99 -7.46 -5.47 -0.04
N ILE A 100 -8.25 -5.15 1.00
CA ILE A 100 -7.84 -4.34 2.14
C ILE A 100 -7.99 -5.16 3.42
N SER A 101 -6.94 -5.13 4.24
CA SER A 101 -6.94 -5.55 5.64
C SER A 101 -6.56 -4.35 6.49
N ASP A 102 -7.46 -3.92 7.39
CA ASP A 102 -7.22 -2.72 8.19
C ASP A 102 -7.91 -2.78 9.55
N VAL A 103 -7.43 -1.96 10.47
CA VAL A 103 -8.03 -1.80 11.80
C VAL A 103 -9.20 -0.82 11.71
N VAL A 104 -10.37 -1.27 12.17
CA VAL A 104 -11.58 -0.46 12.18
C VAL A 104 -12.22 -0.42 13.57
N THR A 105 -12.84 0.68 13.90
CA THR A 105 -13.66 0.79 15.11
C THR A 105 -15.02 0.11 14.91
N ARG A 106 -15.54 -0.54 15.95
CA ARG A 106 -16.90 -1.08 15.90
C ARG A 106 -17.92 0.07 15.83
N PRO A 107 -19.03 -0.08 15.08
CA PRO A 107 -20.14 0.87 15.12
C PRO A 107 -20.60 1.09 16.57
N ASN A 108 -20.89 2.34 16.93
CA ASN A 108 -21.38 2.74 18.26
C ASN A 108 -20.41 2.57 19.44
N VAL A 109 -19.13 2.35 19.19
CA VAL A 109 -18.08 2.43 20.22
C VAL A 109 -17.40 3.78 20.14
N THR A 110 -17.56 4.59 21.20
CA THR A 110 -16.80 5.85 21.32
C THR A 110 -15.38 5.51 21.76
N MET A 111 -14.41 5.83 20.92
CA MET A 111 -13.00 5.67 21.28
C MET A 111 -12.65 6.65 22.41
N PRO A 112 -12.04 6.17 23.51
CA PRO A 112 -11.54 7.05 24.58
C PRO A 112 -10.56 8.10 24.02
N ASP A 113 -10.60 9.34 24.57
CA ASP A 113 -9.82 10.46 24.02
C ASP A 113 -8.31 10.21 24.01
N HIS A 114 -7.77 9.48 25.00
CA HIS A 114 -6.36 9.12 25.06
C HIS A 114 -5.91 8.12 23.96
N LEU A 115 -6.84 7.47 23.27
CA LEU A 115 -6.57 6.58 22.14
C LEU A 115 -6.81 7.23 20.77
N LYS A 116 -7.20 8.52 20.75
CA LYS A 116 -7.45 9.26 19.49
C LYS A 116 -6.19 9.91 18.91
N THR A 117 -5.03 9.72 19.51
CA THR A 117 -3.77 10.27 19.02
C THR A 117 -3.19 9.41 17.89
N ALA A 118 -2.47 10.04 16.95
CA ALA A 118 -1.82 9.33 15.86
C ALA A 118 -0.85 8.24 16.34
N GLU A 119 -0.19 8.46 17.50
CA GLU A 119 0.73 7.51 18.13
C GLU A 119 0.03 6.22 18.62
N SER A 120 -1.23 6.33 19.06
CA SER A 120 -2.00 5.17 19.52
C SER A 120 -2.62 4.35 18.38
N LEU A 121 -2.60 4.86 17.15
CA LEU A 121 -3.13 4.22 15.96
C LEU A 121 -2.02 3.61 15.07
N SER A 122 -0.75 3.88 15.39
CA SER A 122 0.39 3.24 14.70
C SER A 122 0.60 1.83 15.23
N CYS A 123 0.59 0.86 14.35
CA CYS A 123 0.99 -0.52 14.64
C CYS A 123 2.50 -0.64 14.73
#